data_5164107a5d181721c2e74e305df263c6
#
_entry.id   5164107a5d181721c2e74e305df263c6
#
_cell.length_a   1.000
_cell.length_b   1.000
_cell.length_c   1.000
_cell.angle_alpha   90.00
_cell.angle_beta   90.00
_cell.angle_gamma   90.00
#
_symmetry.space_group_name_H-M   'P 1'
#
loop_
_entity.id
_entity.type
_entity.pdbx_description
1 polymer ?
#
loop_
_entity_poly.entity_id
_entity_poly.type
_entity_poly.pdbx_seq_one_letter_code
_entity_poly.pdbx_strand_id
1 'polypeptide(L)'
;LPLPDDFKNGMRRLAAGVSLITTIDDNFRYGVIATAVTSVCAAPPTLLICINRSASIHDHLLRAGCFCVNVLSADQSAIATRFATPAARETRFDTGKWSVRETGAPALIGACVSFDCRTAHHLEHGTHTVIFGEIRDVWIQQSMCPLTYHEGQFGTHAELTSAKLSANSHQRL
;
A
#
# COMPACT_ATOMS: atom_id res chain seq x y z
N LEU A 1 27.53 -9.40 7.63
CA LEU A 1 26.23 -8.76 7.41
C LEU A 1 26.11 -8.42 5.95
N PRO A 2 24.98 -8.72 5.27
CA PRO A 2 24.77 -8.30 3.91
C PRO A 2 24.90 -6.78 3.83
N LEU A 3 25.58 -6.32 2.80
CA LEU A 3 25.78 -4.90 2.59
C LEU A 3 24.43 -4.22 2.33
N PRO A 4 24.21 -2.98 2.80
CA PRO A 4 22.94 -2.26 2.62
C PRO A 4 22.48 -2.16 1.16
N ASP A 5 23.42 -2.10 0.22
CA ASP A 5 23.13 -2.01 -1.21
C ASP A 5 22.66 -3.35 -1.79
N ASP A 6 23.24 -4.46 -1.36
CA ASP A 6 22.79 -5.80 -1.77
C ASP A 6 21.36 -6.09 -1.26
N PHE A 7 21.06 -5.67 -0.02
CA PHE A 7 19.71 -5.75 0.51
C PHE A 7 18.72 -4.93 -0.32
N LYS A 8 19.02 -3.67 -0.61
CA LYS A 8 18.16 -2.81 -1.42
C LYS A 8 17.96 -3.36 -2.83
N ASN A 9 19.03 -3.84 -3.46
CA ASN A 9 18.97 -4.44 -4.79
C ASN A 9 18.13 -5.72 -4.78
N GLY A 10 18.28 -6.56 -3.74
CA GLY A 10 17.43 -7.74 -3.55
C GLY A 10 15.97 -7.38 -3.39
N MET A 11 15.63 -6.38 -2.54
CA MET A 11 14.26 -5.93 -2.33
C MET A 11 13.61 -5.35 -3.59
N ARG A 12 14.37 -4.71 -4.48
CA ARG A 12 13.87 -4.20 -5.76
C ARG A 12 13.39 -5.29 -6.71
N ARG A 13 13.86 -6.54 -6.54
CA ARG A 13 13.43 -7.70 -7.33
C ARG A 13 12.04 -8.22 -6.94
N LEU A 14 11.51 -7.79 -5.81
CA LEU A 14 10.16 -8.14 -5.40
C LEU A 14 9.15 -7.25 -6.13
N ALA A 15 8.32 -7.87 -6.97
CA ALA A 15 7.15 -7.19 -7.50
C ALA A 15 6.10 -7.08 -6.39
N ALA A 16 5.63 -5.87 -6.12
CA ALA A 16 4.66 -5.63 -5.07
C ALA A 16 3.51 -4.75 -5.56
N GLY A 17 2.31 -4.96 -5.02
CA GLY A 17 1.19 -4.06 -5.22
C GLY A 17 1.46 -2.70 -4.56
N VAL A 18 1.03 -1.63 -5.20
CA VAL A 18 1.14 -0.27 -4.65
C VAL A 18 -0.13 0.06 -3.89
N SER A 19 0.02 0.36 -2.62
CA SER A 19 -1.08 0.73 -1.73
C SER A 19 -0.90 2.14 -1.20
N LEU A 20 -1.99 2.88 -1.10
CA LEU A 20 -2.06 4.14 -0.39
C LEU A 20 -2.67 3.88 0.99
N ILE A 21 -1.85 4.04 2.01
CA ILE A 21 -2.29 3.95 3.41
C ILE A 21 -2.76 5.33 3.84
N THR A 22 -3.98 5.41 4.37
CA THR A 22 -4.59 6.66 4.81
C THR A 22 -5.12 6.54 6.23
N THR A 23 -5.10 7.64 6.96
CA THR A 23 -5.73 7.75 8.28
C THR A 23 -6.27 9.17 8.48
N ILE A 24 -7.04 9.35 9.55
CA ILE A 24 -7.52 10.65 10.02
C ILE A 24 -7.15 10.81 11.49
N ASP A 25 -6.52 11.93 11.84
CA ASP A 25 -6.13 12.30 13.20
C ASP A 25 -6.43 13.78 13.40
N ASP A 26 -7.13 14.15 14.47
CA ASP A 26 -7.57 15.52 14.76
C ASP A 26 -8.29 16.22 13.57
N ASN A 27 -9.13 15.48 12.86
CA ASN A 27 -9.85 15.91 11.65
C ASN A 27 -8.94 16.21 10.42
N PHE A 28 -7.64 15.95 10.49
CA PHE A 28 -6.75 16.05 9.33
C PHE A 28 -6.50 14.68 8.70
N ARG A 29 -6.46 14.68 7.36
CA ARG A 29 -6.19 13.46 6.58
C ARG A 29 -4.69 13.30 6.34
N TYR A 30 -4.20 12.09 6.55
CA TYR A 30 -2.80 11.71 6.31
C TYR A 30 -2.74 10.53 5.38
N GLY A 31 -1.68 10.46 4.57
CA GLY A 31 -1.49 9.35 3.63
C GLY A 31 -0.03 9.14 3.26
N VAL A 32 0.30 7.87 2.96
CA VAL A 32 1.63 7.46 2.48
C VAL A 32 1.50 6.30 1.51
N ILE A 33 2.35 6.26 0.50
CA ILE A 33 2.47 5.09 -0.38
C ILE A 33 3.30 4.00 0.32
N ALA A 34 2.81 2.78 0.27
CA ALA A 34 3.48 1.60 0.78
C ALA A 34 3.31 0.41 -0.16
N THR A 35 4.34 -0.43 -0.23
CA THR A 35 4.32 -1.74 -0.89
C THR A 35 4.33 -2.87 0.13
N ALA A 36 4.65 -2.57 1.38
CA ALA A 36 4.72 -3.53 2.48
C ALA A 36 3.33 -3.73 3.11
N VAL A 37 2.47 -4.46 2.41
CA VAL A 37 1.12 -4.88 2.84
C VAL A 37 0.99 -6.37 2.62
N THR A 38 0.52 -7.10 3.62
CA THR A 38 0.24 -8.55 3.48
C THR A 38 -0.89 -9.01 4.40
N SER A 39 -1.58 -10.08 4.01
CA SER A 39 -2.57 -10.75 4.84
C SER A 39 -1.89 -11.47 6.01
N VAL A 40 -2.55 -11.53 7.16
CA VAL A 40 -2.10 -12.25 8.35
C VAL A 40 -2.95 -13.48 8.59
N CYS A 41 -4.27 -13.29 8.80
CA CYS A 41 -5.21 -14.38 9.03
C CYS A 41 -6.63 -13.99 8.60
N ALA A 42 -7.49 -14.99 8.50
CA ALA A 42 -8.88 -14.81 8.11
C ALA A 42 -9.87 -14.75 9.31
N ALA A 43 -9.44 -15.14 10.51
CA ALA A 43 -10.27 -15.15 11.71
C ALA A 43 -9.46 -14.70 12.94
N PRO A 44 -9.61 -13.45 13.39
CA PRO A 44 -10.30 -12.34 12.73
C PRO A 44 -9.61 -11.91 11.44
N PRO A 45 -10.32 -11.34 10.45
CA PRO A 45 -9.72 -10.92 9.19
C PRO A 45 -8.72 -9.80 9.46
N THR A 46 -7.44 -10.08 9.23
CA THR A 46 -6.33 -9.20 9.62
C THR A 46 -5.29 -9.11 8.51
N LEU A 47 -4.84 -7.90 8.26
CA LEU A 47 -3.67 -7.61 7.44
C LEU A 47 -2.60 -6.87 8.26
N LEU A 48 -1.39 -6.78 7.73
CA LEU A 48 -0.35 -5.91 8.29
C LEU A 48 0.19 -4.93 7.24
N ILE A 49 0.68 -3.81 7.77
CA ILE A 49 1.45 -2.81 7.02
C ILE A 49 2.77 -2.53 7.74
N CYS A 50 3.82 -2.18 6.98
CA CYS A 50 5.10 -1.75 7.53
C CYS A 50 5.33 -0.28 7.19
N ILE A 51 5.46 0.58 8.21
CA ILE A 51 5.60 2.03 8.05
C ILE A 51 6.91 2.50 8.68
N ASN A 52 7.68 3.28 7.90
CA ASN A 52 8.90 3.89 8.41
C ASN A 52 8.54 4.90 9.51
N ARG A 53 9.24 4.85 10.63
CA ARG A 53 9.04 5.73 11.79
C ARG A 53 9.30 7.21 11.48
N SER A 54 10.12 7.50 10.47
CA SER A 54 10.35 8.87 9.97
C SER A 54 9.28 9.37 8.99
N ALA A 55 8.33 8.51 8.58
CA ALA A 55 7.24 8.93 7.72
C ALA A 55 6.28 9.85 8.48
N SER A 56 5.88 10.95 7.85
CA SER A 56 5.03 11.96 8.48
C SER A 56 3.65 11.48 8.94
N ILE A 57 3.21 10.33 8.44
CA ILE A 57 1.95 9.71 8.84
C ILE A 57 2.10 8.82 10.08
N HIS A 58 3.33 8.40 10.45
CA HIS A 58 3.58 7.35 11.42
C HIS A 58 2.87 7.60 12.76
N ASP A 59 3.15 8.73 13.41
CA ASP A 59 2.59 9.03 14.72
C ASP A 59 1.07 9.26 14.67
N HIS A 60 0.58 9.78 13.54
CA HIS A 60 -0.85 9.95 13.31
C HIS A 60 -1.58 8.59 13.18
N LEU A 61 -0.97 7.60 12.51
CA LEU A 61 -1.51 6.24 12.44
C LEU A 61 -1.64 5.60 13.83
N LEU A 62 -0.63 5.76 14.67
CA LEU A 62 -0.63 5.17 16.01
C LEU A 62 -1.66 5.87 16.92
N ARG A 63 -1.79 7.19 16.85
CA ARG A 63 -2.79 7.93 17.65
C ARG A 63 -4.21 7.67 17.19
N ALA A 64 -4.45 7.68 15.88
CA ALA A 64 -5.78 7.44 15.31
C ALA A 64 -6.32 6.04 15.61
N GLY A 65 -5.45 5.05 15.73
CA GLY A 65 -5.85 3.67 15.99
C GLY A 65 -6.68 3.04 14.85
N CYS A 66 -6.67 3.66 13.66
CA CYS A 66 -7.35 3.17 12.47
C CYS A 66 -6.64 3.61 11.19
N PHE A 67 -6.86 2.88 10.10
CA PHE A 67 -6.33 3.23 8.78
C PHE A 67 -7.09 2.53 7.67
N CYS A 68 -6.99 3.07 6.46
CA CYS A 68 -7.48 2.40 5.26
C CYS A 68 -6.31 2.04 4.35
N VAL A 69 -6.31 0.81 3.84
CA VAL A 69 -5.38 0.34 2.80
C VAL A 69 -6.10 0.40 1.47
N ASN A 70 -5.73 1.35 0.62
CA ASN A 70 -6.27 1.49 -0.72
C ASN A 70 -5.29 0.90 -1.73
N VAL A 71 -5.58 -0.27 -2.27
CA VAL A 71 -4.77 -0.90 -3.34
C VAL A 71 -5.05 -0.17 -4.63
N LEU A 72 -4.04 0.54 -5.14
CA LEU A 72 -4.21 1.42 -6.30
C LEU A 72 -4.41 0.63 -7.59
N SER A 73 -5.26 1.17 -8.47
CA SER A 73 -5.37 0.71 -9.85
C SER A 73 -4.28 1.32 -10.74
N ALA A 74 -4.01 0.71 -11.88
CA ALA A 74 -2.94 1.12 -12.79
C ALA A 74 -3.10 2.56 -13.31
N ASP A 75 -4.34 3.04 -13.46
CA ASP A 75 -4.66 4.41 -13.86
C ASP A 75 -4.47 5.45 -12.73
N GLN A 76 -4.21 5.01 -11.49
CA GLN A 76 -3.96 5.86 -10.33
C GLN A 76 -2.45 6.10 -10.05
N SER A 77 -1.56 5.83 -11.01
CA SER A 77 -0.11 6.08 -10.87
C SER A 77 0.23 7.55 -10.53
N ALA A 78 -0.54 8.50 -11.05
CA ALA A 78 -0.39 9.92 -10.72
C ALA A 78 -0.70 10.20 -9.22
N ILE A 79 -1.68 9.51 -8.63
CA ILE A 79 -1.97 9.58 -7.19
C ILE A 79 -0.79 9.00 -6.40
N ALA A 80 -0.27 7.84 -6.80
CA ALA A 80 0.90 7.25 -6.16
C ALA A 80 2.09 8.21 -6.14
N THR A 81 2.42 8.82 -7.27
CA THR A 81 3.50 9.81 -7.39
C THR A 81 3.27 11.02 -6.47
N ARG A 82 2.05 11.54 -6.44
CA ARG A 82 1.71 12.71 -5.61
C ARG A 82 1.88 12.41 -4.12
N PHE A 83 1.42 11.25 -3.64
CA PHE A 83 1.57 10.87 -2.24
C PHE A 83 3.01 10.47 -1.86
N ALA A 84 3.83 10.06 -2.81
CA ALA A 84 5.25 9.82 -2.62
C ALA A 84 6.09 11.12 -2.58
N THR A 85 5.56 12.25 -3.06
CA THR A 85 6.28 13.52 -3.17
C THR A 85 6.13 14.36 -1.90
N PRO A 86 7.22 14.68 -1.16
CA PRO A 86 7.13 15.46 0.08
C PRO A 86 6.54 16.86 -0.10
N ALA A 87 6.88 17.56 -1.20
CA ALA A 87 6.39 18.89 -1.52
C ALA A 87 4.87 18.98 -1.73
N ALA A 88 4.20 17.87 -2.04
CA ALA A 88 2.75 17.83 -2.24
C ALA A 88 1.96 17.55 -0.96
N ARG A 89 2.60 17.51 0.22
CA ARG A 89 1.98 17.04 1.48
C ARG A 89 0.65 17.73 1.80
N GLU A 90 0.56 19.03 1.67
CA GLU A 90 -0.63 19.81 2.04
C GLU A 90 -1.79 19.64 1.05
N THR A 91 -1.48 19.40 -0.22
CA THR A 91 -2.47 19.37 -1.31
C THR A 91 -2.71 17.97 -1.88
N ARG A 92 -2.10 16.91 -1.29
CA ARG A 92 -2.20 15.55 -1.86
C ARG A 92 -3.62 15.00 -1.88
N PHE A 93 -4.45 15.38 -0.92
CA PHE A 93 -5.86 14.98 -0.84
C PHE A 93 -6.81 15.79 -1.72
N ASP A 94 -6.33 16.84 -2.41
CA ASP A 94 -7.09 17.55 -3.43
C ASP A 94 -7.19 16.73 -4.73
N THR A 95 -6.35 15.68 -4.84
CA THR A 95 -6.36 14.74 -5.95
C THR A 95 -7.11 13.47 -5.55
N GLY A 96 -7.91 12.94 -6.48
CA GLY A 96 -8.76 11.78 -6.25
C GLY A 96 -10.12 12.14 -5.64
N LYS A 97 -10.98 11.13 -5.56
CA LYS A 97 -12.28 11.24 -4.89
C LYS A 97 -12.26 10.34 -3.65
N TRP A 98 -12.76 10.82 -2.57
CA TRP A 98 -12.66 10.18 -1.27
C TRP A 98 -14.02 9.86 -0.69
N SER A 99 -14.10 8.73 0.00
CA SER A 99 -15.22 8.34 0.84
C SER A 99 -14.75 8.04 2.25
N VAL A 100 -15.69 7.91 3.17
CA VAL A 100 -15.43 7.54 4.56
C VAL A 100 -16.17 6.24 4.85
N ARG A 101 -15.53 5.33 5.58
CA ARG A 101 -16.07 4.03 5.97
C ARG A 101 -16.29 3.97 7.49
N GLU A 102 -16.37 2.77 8.05
CA GLU A 102 -16.69 2.53 9.46
C GLU A 102 -15.70 3.23 10.42
N THR A 103 -14.40 3.21 10.11
CA THR A 103 -13.39 3.76 11.01
C THR A 103 -13.19 5.28 10.89
N GLY A 104 -13.67 5.87 9.82
CA GLY A 104 -13.45 7.28 9.51
C GLY A 104 -12.23 7.54 8.63
N ALA A 105 -11.34 6.55 8.45
CA ALA A 105 -10.17 6.69 7.58
C ALA A 105 -10.58 6.93 6.12
N PRO A 106 -9.89 7.84 5.38
CA PRO A 106 -10.24 8.14 4.00
C PRO A 106 -10.05 6.93 3.09
N ALA A 107 -11.11 6.50 2.39
CA ALA A 107 -11.07 5.48 1.35
C ALA A 107 -11.07 6.12 -0.04
N LEU A 108 -10.13 5.72 -0.91
CA LEU A 108 -10.00 6.24 -2.26
C LEU A 108 -11.00 5.57 -3.20
N ILE A 109 -11.86 6.36 -3.82
CA ILE A 109 -12.79 5.87 -4.84
C ILE A 109 -12.01 5.50 -6.10
N GLY A 110 -12.32 4.33 -6.68
CA GLY A 110 -11.64 3.78 -7.85
C GLY A 110 -10.37 2.98 -7.53
N ALA A 111 -9.99 2.79 -6.28
CA ALA A 111 -8.99 1.79 -5.90
C ALA A 111 -9.49 0.38 -6.22
N CYS A 112 -8.59 -0.55 -6.56
CA CYS A 112 -8.95 -1.95 -6.82
C CYS A 112 -9.70 -2.57 -5.63
N VAL A 113 -9.20 -2.28 -4.43
CA VAL A 113 -9.84 -2.65 -3.16
C VAL A 113 -9.41 -1.65 -2.09
N SER A 114 -10.33 -1.34 -1.18
CA SER A 114 -10.04 -0.58 0.04
C SER A 114 -10.40 -1.45 1.25
N PHE A 115 -9.44 -1.64 2.16
CA PHE A 115 -9.62 -2.31 3.43
C PHE A 115 -9.62 -1.27 4.54
N ASP A 116 -10.77 -1.08 5.16
CA ASP A 116 -10.93 -0.19 6.31
C ASP A 116 -10.61 -0.96 7.58
N CYS A 117 -9.60 -0.52 8.32
CA CYS A 117 -8.98 -1.29 9.39
C CYS A 117 -8.95 -0.53 10.72
N ARG A 118 -9.18 -1.25 11.80
CA ARG A 118 -8.85 -0.81 13.17
C ARG A 118 -7.52 -1.42 13.58
N THR A 119 -6.62 -0.63 14.15
CA THR A 119 -5.34 -1.14 14.67
C THR A 119 -5.59 -2.09 15.82
N ALA A 120 -5.19 -3.36 15.66
CA ALA A 120 -5.27 -4.38 16.69
C ALA A 120 -4.00 -4.43 17.54
N HIS A 121 -2.85 -4.31 16.90
CA HIS A 121 -1.55 -4.39 17.54
C HIS A 121 -0.50 -3.70 16.68
N HIS A 122 0.62 -3.28 17.27
CA HIS A 122 1.79 -2.82 16.54
C HIS A 122 3.10 -3.26 17.22
N LEU A 123 4.16 -3.39 16.44
CA LEU A 123 5.48 -3.80 16.87
C LEU A 123 6.54 -2.91 16.21
N GLU A 124 7.38 -2.28 17.01
CA GLU A 124 8.53 -1.53 16.50
C GLU A 124 9.71 -2.46 16.24
N HIS A 125 10.32 -2.32 15.06
CA HIS A 125 11.55 -3.01 14.72
C HIS A 125 12.47 -2.11 13.89
N GLY A 126 13.62 -1.77 14.44
CA GLY A 126 14.59 -0.89 13.78
C GLY A 126 13.97 0.45 13.40
N THR A 127 13.99 0.76 12.11
CA THR A 127 13.46 2.02 11.55
C THR A 127 11.98 1.98 11.21
N HIS A 128 11.30 0.86 11.43
CA HIS A 128 9.92 0.65 11.01
C HIS A 128 9.03 0.18 12.17
N THR A 129 7.75 0.41 12.00
CA THR A 129 6.70 -0.18 12.82
C THR A 129 5.83 -1.08 11.95
N VAL A 130 5.65 -2.32 12.37
CA VAL A 130 4.67 -3.26 11.81
C VAL A 130 3.36 -3.00 12.52
N ILE A 131 2.30 -2.71 11.78
CA ILE A 131 0.97 -2.39 12.31
C ILE A 131 -0.01 -3.45 11.82
N PHE A 132 -0.68 -4.14 12.73
CA PHE A 132 -1.71 -5.13 12.43
C PHE A 132 -3.07 -4.43 12.42
N GLY A 133 -3.79 -4.56 11.32
CA GLY A 133 -5.13 -4.00 11.15
C GLY A 133 -6.18 -5.09 11.04
N GLU A 134 -7.09 -5.13 11.99
CA GLU A 134 -8.32 -5.91 11.89
C GLU A 134 -9.26 -5.23 10.90
N ILE A 135 -9.65 -5.94 9.85
CA ILE A 135 -10.49 -5.40 8.77
C ILE A 135 -11.93 -5.28 9.27
N ARG A 136 -12.48 -4.07 9.19
CA ARG A 136 -13.85 -3.72 9.59
C ARG A 136 -14.79 -3.63 8.40
N ASP A 137 -14.29 -3.14 7.26
CA ASP A 137 -15.07 -3.03 6.03
C ASP A 137 -14.15 -3.24 4.81
N VAL A 138 -14.70 -3.76 3.72
CA VAL A 138 -13.98 -4.01 2.47
C VAL A 138 -14.81 -3.52 1.30
N TRP A 139 -14.20 -2.70 0.45
CA TRP A 139 -14.80 -2.30 -0.81
C TRP A 139 -13.95 -2.77 -1.99
N ILE A 140 -14.51 -3.65 -2.82
CA ILE A 140 -13.85 -4.24 -3.98
C ILE A 140 -14.44 -3.61 -5.24
N GLN A 141 -13.58 -3.05 -6.09
CA GLN A 141 -13.95 -2.58 -7.42
C GLN A 141 -13.73 -3.70 -8.43
N GLN A 142 -14.74 -4.00 -9.25
CA GLN A 142 -14.63 -5.03 -10.28
C GLN A 142 -13.81 -4.54 -11.48
N SER A 143 -13.13 -5.49 -12.14
CA SER A 143 -12.45 -5.29 -13.44
C SER A 143 -11.34 -4.22 -13.44
N MET A 144 -10.63 -4.06 -12.32
CA MET A 144 -9.50 -3.13 -12.22
C MET A 144 -8.17 -3.89 -12.26
N CYS A 145 -7.19 -3.33 -12.97
CA CYS A 145 -5.81 -3.83 -12.97
C CYS A 145 -5.01 -3.14 -11.85
N PRO A 146 -4.35 -3.89 -10.95
CA PRO A 146 -3.60 -3.30 -9.86
C PRO A 146 -2.34 -2.59 -10.36
N LEU A 147 -2.03 -1.45 -9.73
CA LEU A 147 -0.73 -0.80 -9.88
C LEU A 147 0.32 -1.62 -9.14
N THR A 148 1.40 -1.98 -9.82
CA THR A 148 2.53 -2.70 -9.25
C THR A 148 3.78 -1.84 -9.27
N TYR A 149 4.75 -2.18 -8.42
CA TYR A 149 6.07 -1.57 -8.36
C TYR A 149 7.14 -2.65 -8.39
N HIS A 150 8.06 -2.55 -9.36
CA HIS A 150 9.15 -3.49 -9.55
C HIS A 150 10.35 -2.76 -10.14
N GLU A 151 11.54 -3.00 -9.61
CA GLU A 151 12.81 -2.41 -10.08
C GLU A 151 12.79 -0.87 -10.23
N GLY A 152 12.09 -0.18 -9.36
CA GLY A 152 12.03 1.28 -9.41
C GLY A 152 10.97 1.83 -10.36
N GLN A 153 10.13 0.98 -10.98
CA GLN A 153 9.15 1.38 -11.98
C GLN A 153 7.74 0.95 -11.60
N PHE A 154 6.77 1.75 -11.97
CA PHE A 154 5.37 1.36 -11.95
C PHE A 154 5.07 0.44 -13.14
N GLY A 155 4.21 -0.54 -12.90
CA GLY A 155 3.70 -1.47 -13.88
C GLY A 155 2.29 -1.91 -13.53
N THR A 156 1.81 -2.92 -14.22
CA THR A 156 0.53 -3.57 -13.94
C THR A 156 0.65 -5.07 -14.11
N HIS A 157 -0.36 -5.80 -13.61
CA HIS A 157 -0.46 -7.24 -13.80
C HIS A 157 -0.78 -7.56 -15.27
N ALA A 158 -0.09 -8.56 -15.81
CA ALA A 158 -0.41 -9.17 -17.08
C ALA A 158 -0.46 -10.69 -16.95
N GLU A 159 -1.51 -11.32 -17.49
CA GLU A 159 -1.59 -12.77 -17.52
C GLU A 159 -0.51 -13.38 -18.41
N LEU A 160 0.04 -14.51 -17.98
CA LEU A 160 0.95 -15.30 -18.80
C LEU A 160 0.13 -16.11 -19.79
N THR A 161 0.24 -15.76 -21.08
CA THR A 161 -0.32 -16.59 -22.15
C THR A 161 0.61 -17.77 -22.42
N SER A 162 0.07 -18.91 -22.90
CA SER A 162 0.84 -20.12 -23.22
C SER A 162 2.02 -19.85 -24.19
N ALA A 163 1.88 -18.89 -25.10
CA ALA A 163 2.97 -18.45 -25.99
C ALA A 163 4.12 -17.73 -25.26
N LYS A 164 3.85 -17.02 -24.15
CA LYS A 164 4.88 -16.37 -23.32
C LYS A 164 5.60 -17.36 -22.40
N LEU A 165 4.95 -18.46 -22.02
CA LEU A 165 5.56 -19.52 -21.21
C LEU A 165 6.60 -20.30 -22.00
N SER A 166 6.38 -20.58 -23.30
CA SER A 166 7.33 -21.26 -24.17
C SER A 166 8.57 -20.43 -24.52
N ALA A 167 8.43 -19.11 -24.64
CA ALA A 167 9.57 -18.22 -24.92
C ALA A 167 10.56 -18.13 -23.76
N ASN A 168 10.10 -18.19 -22.51
CA ASN A 168 10.96 -18.14 -21.32
C ASN A 168 11.68 -19.48 -21.02
N SER A 169 11.21 -20.60 -21.58
CA SER A 169 11.90 -21.90 -21.42
C SER A 169 13.17 -22.02 -22.25
N HIS A 170 13.36 -21.19 -23.27
CA HIS A 170 14.54 -21.22 -24.17
C HIS A 170 15.68 -20.27 -23.73
N GLN A 171 15.49 -19.47 -22.68
CA GLN A 171 16.52 -18.56 -22.14
C GLN A 171 17.25 -19.09 -20.89
N ARG A 172 17.02 -20.36 -20.52
CA ARG A 172 17.71 -21.05 -19.42
C ARG A 172 18.56 -22.20 -19.94
N LEU A 173 19.61 -21.89 -20.67
CA LEU A 173 20.77 -22.80 -20.91
C LEU A 173 22.05 -21.97 -20.82
#